data_cfd7182db44dd94bbc994ab5e1619a99
#
_entry.id   cfd7182db44dd94bbc994ab5e1619a99
#
_cell.length_a   1.000
_cell.length_b   1.000
_cell.length_c   1.000
_cell.angle_alpha   90.00
_cell.angle_beta   90.00
_cell.angle_gamma   90.00
#
_symmetry.space_group_name_H-M   'P 1'
#
loop_
_entity.id
_entity.type
_entity.pdbx_description
1 polymer ?
#
loop_
_entity_poly.entity_id
_entity_poly.type
_entity_poly.pdbx_seq_one_letter_code
_entity_poly.pdbx_strand_id
1 'polypeptide(L)'
;MGAAASTSAAASPGTRRPSCSASGCGERRGGSYRRCYEWNIELRETYFAIRDDIHHPRPPKLCNTDGDPLVPTTLRFDLRCPPGEAFERLKSLALDMGDGELLADAEREAAGQLRAVRFSWLERGNRQHESWENTVLGTIAIDGPRLTIEVNSARRSRRIRTQVEERLGEDAVFRAALTESIEEQLARTPSPEEERRRARAREESERLEALFAEFACHARHATQPELAPDVAELRARLGM
;
A
#
# COMPACT_ATOMS: atom_id res chain seq x y z
N MET A 1 -10.85 20.10 37.20
CA MET A 1 -9.50 19.54 37.38
C MET A 1 -9.06 19.06 36.02
N GLY A 2 -8.14 19.83 35.40
CA GLY A 2 -7.70 19.59 34.02
C GLY A 2 -6.61 18.53 33.95
N ALA A 3 -6.61 17.78 32.88
CA ALA A 3 -5.47 16.99 32.46
C ALA A 3 -5.17 17.38 31.00
N ALA A 4 -4.02 18.01 30.83
CA ALA A 4 -3.50 18.45 29.55
C ALA A 4 -2.96 17.26 28.75
N ALA A 5 -3.41 17.09 27.53
CA ALA A 5 -2.82 16.18 26.58
C ALA A 5 -1.58 16.83 25.95
N SER A 6 -0.42 16.27 26.17
CA SER A 6 0.84 16.68 25.56
C SER A 6 0.93 16.12 24.13
N THR A 7 0.84 17.02 23.16
CA THR A 7 1.10 16.75 21.75
C THR A 7 2.62 16.69 21.54
N SER A 8 3.15 15.52 21.30
CA SER A 8 4.54 15.34 20.88
C SER A 8 4.67 15.66 19.40
N ALA A 9 5.20 16.84 19.11
CA ALA A 9 5.57 17.24 17.75
C ALA A 9 6.87 16.52 17.35
N ALA A 10 6.81 15.69 16.34
CA ALA A 10 7.97 15.10 15.70
C ALA A 10 8.79 16.21 15.00
N ALA A 11 9.98 16.44 15.51
CA ALA A 11 10.94 17.39 14.92
C ALA A 11 11.48 16.84 13.61
N SER A 12 11.25 17.57 12.52
CA SER A 12 11.90 17.35 11.24
C SER A 12 13.41 17.58 11.36
N PRO A 13 14.27 16.74 10.77
CA PRO A 13 15.69 16.98 10.76
C PRO A 13 15.99 18.19 9.87
N GLY A 14 16.36 19.29 10.49
CA GLY A 14 16.78 20.51 9.82
C GLY A 14 18.05 20.27 9.01
N THR A 15 17.96 20.42 7.70
CA THR A 15 19.08 20.52 6.78
C THR A 15 19.91 21.76 7.10
N ARG A 16 20.97 21.59 7.89
CA ARG A 16 21.99 22.63 8.05
C ARG A 16 22.79 22.72 6.75
N ARG A 17 22.60 23.81 6.01
CA ARG A 17 23.52 24.18 4.94
C ARG A 17 24.87 24.55 5.57
N PRO A 18 25.99 23.97 5.13
CA PRO A 18 27.30 24.46 5.55
C PRO A 18 27.56 25.80 4.88
N SER A 19 27.70 26.87 5.69
CA SER A 19 28.20 28.18 5.24
C SER A 19 29.69 28.04 4.98
N CYS A 20 30.11 28.05 3.73
CA CYS A 20 31.51 28.21 3.37
C CYS A 20 31.91 29.65 3.57
N SER A 21 32.56 29.98 4.68
CA SER A 21 33.31 31.23 4.84
C SER A 21 34.65 31.10 4.11
N ALA A 22 34.81 31.88 3.06
CA ALA A 22 36.06 32.01 2.33
C ALA A 22 37.03 32.87 3.16
N SER A 23 37.89 32.25 3.96
CA SER A 23 39.13 32.87 4.46
C SER A 23 40.03 31.77 5.00
N GLY A 24 41.19 31.59 4.35
CA GLY A 24 42.27 30.72 4.83
C GLY A 24 42.72 29.63 3.85
N CYS A 25 43.18 30.02 2.66
CA CYS A 25 43.92 29.13 1.78
C CYS A 25 45.39 29.11 2.22
N GLY A 26 45.71 28.24 3.17
CA GLY A 26 47.06 27.94 3.62
C GLY A 26 47.24 26.41 3.67
N GLU A 27 48.02 25.90 2.76
CA GLU A 27 48.78 24.63 2.78
C GLU A 27 48.26 23.46 3.60
N ARG A 28 47.37 22.63 3.00
CA ARG A 28 47.27 21.20 3.26
C ARG A 28 46.74 20.49 2.00
N ARG A 29 47.63 20.26 1.03
CA ARG A 29 47.30 19.65 -0.25
C ARG A 29 46.93 18.12 -0.19
N GLY A 30 46.99 17.46 0.97
CA GLY A 30 46.72 16.01 1.08
C GLY A 30 45.33 15.61 1.58
N GLY A 31 44.62 16.49 2.30
CA GLY A 31 43.35 16.15 2.94
C GLY A 31 42.08 16.40 2.10
N SER A 32 42.16 17.25 1.09
CA SER A 32 41.01 17.65 0.27
C SER A 32 40.57 16.56 -0.68
N TYR A 33 41.49 15.86 -1.35
CA TYR A 33 41.17 14.82 -2.34
C TYR A 33 40.55 13.58 -1.69
N ARG A 34 41.03 13.18 -0.49
CA ARG A 34 40.50 12.03 0.21
C ARG A 34 39.05 12.25 0.64
N ARG A 35 38.73 13.44 1.12
CA ARG A 35 37.38 13.83 1.52
C ARG A 35 36.44 13.91 0.32
N CYS A 36 36.88 14.44 -0.83
CA CYS A 36 36.09 14.45 -2.05
C CYS A 36 35.82 13.04 -2.57
N TYR A 37 36.75 12.11 -2.41
CA TYR A 37 36.59 10.72 -2.82
C TYR A 37 35.58 9.99 -1.92
N GLU A 38 35.67 10.18 -0.59
CA GLU A 38 34.69 9.61 0.36
C GLU A 38 33.27 10.12 0.10
N TRP A 39 33.13 11.43 -0.16
CA TRP A 39 31.82 12.01 -0.54
C TRP A 39 31.29 11.48 -1.87
N ASN A 40 32.13 11.20 -2.82
CA ASN A 40 31.74 10.65 -4.11
C ASN A 40 31.24 9.19 -3.97
N ILE A 41 31.85 8.41 -3.09
CA ILE A 41 31.38 7.07 -2.76
C ILE A 41 30.02 7.14 -2.07
N GLU A 42 29.86 7.97 -1.06
CA GLU A 42 28.61 8.14 -0.30
C GLU A 42 27.46 8.63 -1.19
N LEU A 43 27.72 9.61 -2.06
CA LEU A 43 26.75 10.07 -3.06
C LEU A 43 26.34 8.94 -4.03
N ARG A 44 27.30 8.16 -4.46
CA ARG A 44 27.05 7.03 -5.36
C ARG A 44 26.23 5.95 -4.67
N GLU A 45 26.55 5.57 -3.46
CA GLU A 45 25.80 4.60 -2.67
C GLU A 45 24.38 5.09 -2.40
N THR A 46 24.22 6.36 -2.03
CA THR A 46 22.92 6.99 -1.84
C THR A 46 22.10 6.99 -3.12
N TYR A 47 22.71 7.34 -4.25
CA TYR A 47 22.04 7.29 -5.55
C TYR A 47 21.55 5.89 -5.89
N PHE A 48 22.41 4.87 -5.73
CA PHE A 48 22.01 3.49 -6.03
C PHE A 48 20.93 2.99 -5.08
N ALA A 49 20.97 3.36 -3.80
CA ALA A 49 19.93 3.02 -2.84
C ALA A 49 18.57 3.67 -3.21
N ILE A 50 18.56 4.96 -3.56
CA ILE A 50 17.35 5.67 -4.01
C ILE A 50 16.83 5.06 -5.31
N ARG A 51 17.72 4.77 -6.26
CA ARG A 51 17.36 4.13 -7.51
C ARG A 51 16.73 2.75 -7.27
N ASP A 52 17.31 1.95 -6.40
CA ASP A 52 16.78 0.65 -6.05
C ASP A 52 15.39 0.75 -5.42
N ASP A 53 15.17 1.69 -4.51
CA ASP A 53 13.85 1.97 -3.92
C ASP A 53 12.81 2.44 -4.97
N ILE A 54 13.25 3.15 -6.02
CA ILE A 54 12.37 3.59 -7.12
C ILE A 54 12.02 2.43 -8.05
N HIS A 55 13.00 1.58 -8.39
CA HIS A 55 12.79 0.45 -9.33
C HIS A 55 12.18 -0.78 -8.67
N HIS A 56 12.42 -0.96 -7.38
CA HIS A 56 11.88 -2.05 -6.56
C HIS A 56 11.14 -1.46 -5.35
N PRO A 57 10.07 -0.66 -5.57
CA PRO A 57 9.34 -0.05 -4.47
C PRO A 57 8.83 -1.16 -3.55
N ARG A 58 9.19 -1.06 -2.28
CA ARG A 58 8.59 -1.93 -1.27
C ARG A 58 7.09 -1.69 -1.28
N PRO A 59 6.27 -2.73 -1.38
CA PRO A 59 4.83 -2.54 -1.37
C PRO A 59 4.45 -1.77 -0.10
N PRO A 60 3.64 -0.70 -0.21
CA PRO A 60 3.21 0.05 0.95
C PRO A 60 2.45 -0.90 1.89
N LYS A 61 2.65 -0.74 3.20
CA LYS A 61 1.85 -1.45 4.18
C LYS A 61 0.42 -0.92 4.11
N LEU A 62 -0.41 -1.59 3.35
CA LEU A 62 -1.81 -1.23 3.20
C LEU A 62 -2.57 -1.66 4.46
N CYS A 63 -3.33 -0.74 5.03
CA CYS A 63 -4.21 -0.98 6.17
C CYS A 63 -5.64 -0.65 5.80
N ASN A 64 -6.59 -1.31 6.45
CA ASN A 64 -8.00 -0.98 6.35
C ASN A 64 -8.35 0.25 7.21
N THR A 65 -9.62 0.62 7.23
CA THR A 65 -10.16 1.75 7.99
C THR A 65 -10.06 1.59 9.51
N ASP A 66 -9.73 0.40 10.01
CA ASP A 66 -9.50 0.13 11.43
C ASP A 66 -8.00 0.14 11.80
N GLY A 67 -7.10 0.32 10.80
CA GLY A 67 -5.66 0.22 10.96
C GLY A 67 -5.12 -1.22 10.95
N ASP A 68 -5.97 -2.21 10.69
CA ASP A 68 -5.52 -3.60 10.53
C ASP A 68 -4.85 -3.79 9.17
N PRO A 69 -3.83 -4.67 9.06
CA PRO A 69 -3.27 -5.03 7.76
C PRO A 69 -4.35 -5.48 6.78
N LEU A 70 -4.27 -4.99 5.55
CA LEU A 70 -5.21 -5.32 4.50
C LEU A 70 -4.97 -6.76 4.03
N VAL A 71 -5.95 -7.63 4.33
CA VAL A 71 -5.93 -9.06 4.00
C VAL A 71 -7.31 -9.43 3.47
N PRO A 72 -7.54 -9.34 2.13
CA PRO A 72 -8.79 -9.76 1.53
C PRO A 72 -9.08 -11.22 1.87
N THR A 73 -10.25 -11.46 2.42
CA THR A 73 -10.64 -12.80 2.87
C THR A 73 -12.10 -13.04 2.49
N THR A 74 -12.36 -14.16 1.81
CA THR A 74 -13.69 -14.63 1.47
C THR A 74 -14.03 -15.83 2.33
N LEU A 75 -15.06 -15.69 3.17
CA LEU A 75 -15.62 -16.76 3.99
C LEU A 75 -16.77 -17.42 3.24
N ARG A 76 -16.82 -18.75 3.22
CA ARG A 76 -17.89 -19.54 2.58
C ARG A 76 -18.56 -20.43 3.60
N PHE A 77 -19.90 -20.39 3.60
CA PHE A 77 -20.76 -21.25 4.40
C PHE A 77 -21.81 -21.88 3.51
N ASP A 78 -22.24 -23.10 3.87
CA ASP A 78 -23.44 -23.72 3.34
C ASP A 78 -24.59 -23.48 4.31
N LEU A 79 -25.71 -22.98 3.79
CA LEU A 79 -26.93 -22.75 4.55
C LEU A 79 -27.81 -24.03 4.51
N ARG A 80 -28.36 -24.38 5.67
CA ARG A 80 -29.35 -25.43 5.82
C ARG A 80 -30.78 -24.87 5.91
N CYS A 81 -30.90 -23.59 6.25
CA CYS A 81 -32.18 -22.87 6.25
C CYS A 81 -32.43 -22.17 4.91
N PRO A 82 -33.66 -21.78 4.61
CA PRO A 82 -34.01 -20.99 3.42
C PRO A 82 -33.28 -19.63 3.40
N PRO A 83 -32.93 -19.09 2.21
CA PRO A 83 -32.25 -17.79 2.07
C PRO A 83 -32.94 -16.64 2.78
N GLY A 84 -34.28 -16.61 2.75
CA GLY A 84 -35.09 -15.58 3.44
C GLY A 84 -34.92 -15.61 4.97
N GLU A 85 -34.84 -16.80 5.55
CA GLU A 85 -34.63 -16.97 6.98
C GLU A 85 -33.21 -16.56 7.38
N ALA A 86 -32.22 -16.94 6.60
CA ALA A 86 -30.83 -16.52 6.80
C ALA A 86 -30.70 -14.99 6.71
N PHE A 87 -31.36 -14.36 5.74
CA PHE A 87 -31.41 -12.90 5.61
C PHE A 87 -32.02 -12.23 6.85
N GLU A 88 -33.19 -12.69 7.31
CA GLU A 88 -33.85 -12.11 8.48
C GLU A 88 -32.96 -12.12 9.74
N ARG A 89 -32.18 -13.19 9.93
CA ARG A 89 -31.26 -13.31 11.07
C ARG A 89 -30.00 -12.47 10.91
N LEU A 90 -29.56 -12.17 9.66
CA LEU A 90 -28.33 -11.45 9.38
C LEU A 90 -28.54 -9.96 9.06
N LYS A 91 -29.73 -9.53 8.68
CA LYS A 91 -30.03 -8.15 8.23
C LYS A 91 -29.65 -7.07 9.28
N SER A 92 -29.69 -7.41 10.57
CA SER A 92 -29.27 -6.50 11.63
C SER A 92 -27.78 -6.12 11.58
N LEU A 93 -26.97 -6.83 10.77
CA LEU A 93 -25.57 -6.48 10.50
C LEU A 93 -25.44 -5.27 9.56
N ALA A 94 -26.49 -4.91 8.85
CA ALA A 94 -26.55 -3.71 8.02
C ALA A 94 -27.00 -2.46 8.78
N LEU A 95 -27.01 -2.51 10.12
CA LEU A 95 -27.48 -1.44 11.00
C LEU A 95 -28.94 -1.02 10.70
N ASP A 96 -29.14 0.30 10.55
CA ASP A 96 -30.46 0.91 10.41
C ASP A 96 -30.96 0.99 8.94
N MET A 97 -30.33 0.23 8.00
CA MET A 97 -30.80 0.16 6.62
C MET A 97 -32.19 -0.51 6.57
N GLY A 98 -33.13 0.09 5.87
CA GLY A 98 -34.49 -0.44 5.73
C GLY A 98 -34.52 -1.68 4.82
N ASP A 99 -35.45 -2.60 5.10
CA ASP A 99 -35.63 -3.82 4.29
C ASP A 99 -35.83 -3.50 2.79
N GLY A 100 -36.49 -2.39 2.45
CA GLY A 100 -36.67 -1.96 1.06
C GLY A 100 -35.35 -1.64 0.36
N GLU A 101 -34.39 -1.05 1.08
CA GLU A 101 -33.06 -0.73 0.55
C GLU A 101 -32.20 -2.00 0.44
N LEU A 102 -32.23 -2.84 1.46
CA LEU A 102 -31.49 -4.10 1.48
C LEU A 102 -31.95 -5.09 0.41
N LEU A 103 -33.23 -5.04 0.04
CA LEU A 103 -33.84 -5.95 -0.93
C LEU A 103 -34.02 -5.31 -2.33
N ALA A 104 -33.49 -4.10 -2.55
CA ALA A 104 -33.64 -3.39 -3.82
C ALA A 104 -33.10 -4.20 -5.01
N ASP A 105 -31.93 -4.86 -4.82
CA ASP A 105 -31.26 -5.68 -5.83
C ASP A 105 -31.43 -7.19 -5.57
N ALA A 106 -32.41 -7.58 -4.75
CA ALA A 106 -32.59 -8.97 -4.38
C ALA A 106 -33.29 -9.77 -5.49
N GLU A 107 -32.78 -10.96 -5.76
CA GLU A 107 -33.43 -11.91 -6.68
C GLU A 107 -34.44 -12.77 -5.93
N ARG A 108 -35.59 -12.95 -6.57
CA ARG A 108 -36.69 -13.79 -6.05
C ARG A 108 -37.01 -14.93 -7.03
N GLU A 109 -37.41 -16.03 -6.48
CA GLU A 109 -37.95 -17.13 -7.28
C GLU A 109 -39.37 -16.83 -7.81
N ALA A 110 -39.86 -17.65 -8.75
CA ALA A 110 -41.19 -17.50 -9.30
C ALA A 110 -42.31 -17.52 -8.23
N ALA A 111 -42.06 -18.21 -7.11
CA ALA A 111 -42.95 -18.25 -5.93
C ALA A 111 -42.82 -17.04 -5.00
N GLY A 112 -42.01 -16.00 -5.35
CA GLY A 112 -41.77 -14.81 -4.55
C GLY A 112 -40.81 -15.01 -3.40
N GLN A 113 -40.26 -16.18 -3.19
CA GLN A 113 -39.28 -16.46 -2.16
C GLN A 113 -37.94 -15.80 -2.49
N LEU A 114 -37.20 -15.33 -1.48
CA LEU A 114 -35.87 -14.77 -1.63
C LEU A 114 -34.89 -15.85 -2.10
N ARG A 115 -34.24 -15.63 -3.24
CA ARG A 115 -33.22 -16.49 -3.79
C ARG A 115 -31.81 -15.97 -3.50
N ALA A 116 -31.57 -14.70 -3.88
CA ALA A 116 -30.26 -14.09 -3.69
C ALA A 116 -30.40 -12.65 -3.17
N VAL A 117 -29.50 -12.25 -2.29
CA VAL A 117 -29.40 -10.90 -1.77
C VAL A 117 -27.96 -10.59 -1.40
N ARG A 118 -27.57 -9.32 -1.61
CA ARG A 118 -26.24 -8.81 -1.25
C ARG A 118 -26.40 -7.50 -0.48
N PHE A 119 -25.75 -7.40 0.67
CA PHE A 119 -25.79 -6.21 1.49
C PHE A 119 -24.47 -5.99 2.24
N SER A 120 -24.26 -4.76 2.72
CA SER A 120 -23.06 -4.37 3.44
C SER A 120 -23.16 -4.71 4.93
N TRP A 121 -22.11 -5.27 5.49
CA TRP A 121 -21.92 -5.34 6.93
C TRP A 121 -21.36 -4.02 7.43
N LEU A 122 -22.09 -3.35 8.32
CA LEU A 122 -21.80 -2.00 8.79
C LEU A 122 -21.48 -1.97 10.29
N GLU A 123 -20.71 -0.98 10.70
CA GLU A 123 -20.48 -0.58 12.08
C GLU A 123 -20.68 0.92 12.22
N ARG A 124 -21.25 1.37 13.34
CA ARG A 124 -21.42 2.81 13.63
C ARG A 124 -20.08 3.45 13.94
N GLY A 125 -19.87 4.62 13.32
CA GLY A 125 -18.65 5.40 13.48
C GLY A 125 -17.43 4.76 12.82
N ASN A 126 -16.28 5.37 13.07
CA ASN A 126 -14.98 4.86 12.70
C ASN A 126 -13.95 5.27 13.75
N ARG A 127 -13.05 4.36 14.12
CA ARG A 127 -12.04 4.61 15.16
C ARG A 127 -10.97 5.61 14.77
N GLN A 128 -10.70 5.73 13.48
CA GLN A 128 -9.67 6.63 12.93
C GLN A 128 -10.25 7.91 12.33
N HIS A 129 -11.56 7.89 12.00
CA HIS A 129 -12.26 8.98 11.33
C HIS A 129 -13.54 9.33 12.10
N GLU A 130 -13.42 10.21 13.07
CA GLU A 130 -14.55 10.61 13.95
C GLU A 130 -15.74 11.21 13.20
N SER A 131 -15.51 11.77 11.99
CA SER A 131 -16.56 12.35 11.16
C SER A 131 -17.39 11.33 10.37
N TRP A 132 -17.02 10.06 10.39
CA TRP A 132 -17.78 9.03 9.67
C TRP A 132 -18.90 8.48 10.54
N GLU A 133 -20.11 8.53 10.02
CA GLU A 133 -21.29 7.99 10.70
C GLU A 133 -21.29 6.46 10.74
N ASN A 134 -20.85 5.84 9.64
CA ASN A 134 -20.80 4.39 9.49
C ASN A 134 -19.52 3.94 8.77
N THR A 135 -19.06 2.73 9.11
CA THR A 135 -17.94 2.07 8.44
C THR A 135 -18.40 0.75 7.81
N VAL A 136 -18.08 0.56 6.54
CA VAL A 136 -18.29 -0.73 5.86
C VAL A 136 -17.19 -1.69 6.30
N LEU A 137 -17.58 -2.77 6.96
CA LEU A 137 -16.67 -3.81 7.44
C LEU A 137 -16.48 -4.93 6.43
N GLY A 138 -17.46 -5.17 5.59
CA GLY A 138 -17.46 -6.22 4.58
C GLY A 138 -18.77 -6.29 3.81
N THR A 139 -18.90 -7.29 2.97
CA THR A 139 -20.09 -7.58 2.17
C THR A 139 -20.60 -8.98 2.46
N ILE A 140 -21.89 -9.13 2.63
CA ILE A 140 -22.59 -10.39 2.85
C ILE A 140 -23.43 -10.69 1.62
N ALA A 141 -23.28 -11.87 1.04
CA ALA A 141 -24.02 -12.33 -0.11
C ALA A 141 -24.63 -13.71 0.20
N ILE A 142 -25.94 -13.81 0.05
CA ILE A 142 -26.70 -15.07 0.13
C ILE A 142 -27.13 -15.41 -1.30
N ASP A 143 -26.84 -16.60 -1.78
CA ASP A 143 -27.28 -17.11 -3.08
C ASP A 143 -27.71 -18.58 -2.93
N GLY A 144 -29.00 -18.79 -2.89
CA GLY A 144 -29.57 -20.09 -2.56
C GLY A 144 -29.00 -20.66 -1.27
N PRO A 145 -28.44 -21.86 -1.29
CA PRO A 145 -27.88 -22.50 -0.10
C PRO A 145 -26.46 -22.00 0.27
N ARG A 146 -25.95 -20.96 -0.36
CA ARG A 146 -24.60 -20.46 -0.15
C ARG A 146 -24.62 -19.09 0.53
N LEU A 147 -23.80 -18.94 1.57
CA LEU A 147 -23.50 -17.67 2.19
C LEU A 147 -22.01 -17.37 1.95
N THR A 148 -21.75 -16.26 1.31
CA THR A 148 -20.40 -15.75 1.04
C THR A 148 -20.20 -14.42 1.71
N ILE A 149 -19.09 -14.26 2.44
CA ILE A 149 -18.79 -13.02 3.14
C ILE A 149 -17.38 -12.55 2.77
N GLU A 150 -17.28 -11.35 2.24
CA GLU A 150 -16.04 -10.72 1.84
C GLU A 150 -15.63 -9.66 2.87
N VAL A 151 -14.43 -9.79 3.40
CA VAL A 151 -13.84 -8.84 4.34
C VAL A 151 -12.39 -8.56 3.98
N ASN A 152 -11.81 -7.52 4.55
CA ASN A 152 -10.48 -7.05 4.17
C ASN A 152 -9.44 -7.11 5.30
N SER A 153 -9.72 -7.84 6.39
CA SER A 153 -8.73 -8.12 7.43
C SER A 153 -9.02 -9.43 8.17
N ALA A 154 -7.97 -10.04 8.70
CA ALA A 154 -8.09 -11.26 9.49
C ALA A 154 -8.91 -11.05 10.79
N ARG A 155 -8.90 -9.83 11.34
CA ARG A 155 -9.71 -9.48 12.51
C ARG A 155 -11.19 -9.45 12.18
N ARG A 156 -11.56 -8.79 11.07
CA ARG A 156 -12.95 -8.74 10.58
C ARG A 156 -13.45 -10.14 10.19
N SER A 157 -12.60 -10.96 9.58
CA SER A 157 -12.92 -12.35 9.24
C SER A 157 -13.30 -13.17 10.47
N ARG A 158 -12.52 -13.10 11.54
CA ARG A 158 -12.84 -13.79 12.80
C ARG A 158 -14.13 -13.28 13.43
N ARG A 159 -14.30 -11.94 13.47
CA ARG A 159 -15.48 -11.30 14.07
C ARG A 159 -16.76 -11.69 13.35
N ILE A 160 -16.80 -11.60 12.03
CA ILE A 160 -18.00 -11.94 11.26
C ILE A 160 -18.32 -13.43 11.34
N ARG A 161 -17.31 -14.29 11.35
CA ARG A 161 -17.50 -15.72 11.53
C ARG A 161 -18.23 -16.03 12.85
N THR A 162 -17.78 -15.46 13.96
CA THR A 162 -18.45 -15.61 15.27
C THR A 162 -19.89 -15.10 15.20
N GLN A 163 -20.13 -13.94 14.57
CA GLN A 163 -21.48 -13.38 14.46
C GLN A 163 -22.42 -14.24 13.61
N VAL A 164 -21.91 -14.88 12.57
CA VAL A 164 -22.70 -15.84 11.76
C VAL A 164 -23.02 -17.10 12.55
N GLU A 165 -22.04 -17.66 13.25
CA GLU A 165 -22.21 -18.84 14.12
C GLU A 165 -23.21 -18.56 15.25
N GLU A 166 -23.18 -17.38 15.87
CA GLU A 166 -24.12 -16.95 16.91
C GLU A 166 -25.56 -16.79 16.39
N ARG A 167 -25.74 -16.25 15.17
CA ARG A 167 -27.06 -15.95 14.63
C ARG A 167 -27.73 -17.12 13.90
N LEU A 168 -26.94 -17.89 13.16
CA LEU A 168 -27.44 -18.99 12.35
C LEU A 168 -27.24 -20.37 13.02
N GLY A 169 -26.30 -20.49 13.97
CA GLY A 169 -26.03 -21.74 14.66
C GLY A 169 -25.71 -22.89 13.69
N GLU A 170 -26.42 -23.99 13.82
CA GLU A 170 -26.24 -25.18 12.99
C GLU A 170 -26.75 -25.01 11.53
N ASP A 171 -27.50 -23.93 11.25
CA ASP A 171 -28.01 -23.63 9.91
C ASP A 171 -26.92 -23.06 8.99
N ALA A 172 -25.77 -22.64 9.51
CA ALA A 172 -24.63 -22.19 8.73
C ALA A 172 -23.40 -23.07 8.95
N VAL A 173 -23.08 -23.90 7.98
CA VAL A 173 -21.92 -24.79 8.03
C VAL A 173 -20.73 -24.09 7.39
N PHE A 174 -19.72 -23.73 8.18
CA PHE A 174 -18.48 -23.16 7.66
C PHE A 174 -17.74 -24.14 6.77
N ARG A 175 -17.29 -23.69 5.58
CA ARG A 175 -16.57 -24.50 4.59
C ARG A 175 -15.12 -24.08 4.44
N ALA A 176 -14.89 -22.80 4.17
CA ALA A 176 -13.56 -22.30 3.88
C ALA A 176 -13.41 -20.80 4.18
N ALA A 177 -12.19 -20.40 4.50
CA ALA A 177 -11.73 -19.04 4.41
C ALA A 177 -10.64 -18.96 3.33
N LEU A 178 -10.91 -18.24 2.26
CA LEU A 178 -9.96 -18.01 1.17
C LEU A 178 -9.34 -16.65 1.39
N THR A 179 -8.04 -16.63 1.64
CA THR A 179 -7.27 -15.39 1.80
C THR A 179 -6.43 -15.17 0.57
N GLU A 180 -6.53 -13.99 -0.01
CA GLU A 180 -5.72 -13.59 -1.15
C GLU A 180 -4.63 -12.63 -0.69
N SER A 181 -3.40 -12.85 -1.16
CA SER A 181 -2.31 -11.91 -0.96
C SER A 181 -2.49 -10.73 -1.90
N ILE A 182 -2.48 -9.50 -1.34
CA ILE A 182 -2.52 -8.27 -2.15
C ILE A 182 -1.28 -8.19 -3.03
N GLU A 183 -0.14 -8.66 -2.53
CA GLU A 183 1.11 -8.72 -3.30
C GLU A 183 0.96 -9.60 -4.54
N GLU A 184 0.27 -10.74 -4.42
CA GLU A 184 -0.06 -11.62 -5.56
C GLU A 184 -1.07 -10.97 -6.50
N GLN A 185 -2.05 -10.23 -5.99
CA GLN A 185 -3.00 -9.49 -6.81
C GLN A 185 -2.32 -8.35 -7.58
N LEU A 186 -1.43 -7.60 -6.94
CA LEU A 186 -0.65 -6.53 -7.56
C LEU A 186 0.40 -7.08 -8.54
N ALA A 187 0.92 -8.28 -8.30
CA ALA A 187 1.87 -8.94 -9.20
C ALA A 187 1.22 -9.55 -10.45
N ARG A 188 -0.09 -9.83 -10.40
CA ARG A 188 -0.79 -10.62 -11.42
C ARG A 188 -0.95 -9.98 -12.78
N THR A 189 -0.92 -8.66 -12.91
CA THR A 189 -0.98 -8.03 -14.25
C THR A 189 -0.53 -6.58 -14.19
N PRO A 190 0.74 -6.28 -14.52
CA PRO A 190 1.11 -4.91 -14.81
C PRO A 190 0.27 -4.44 -16.01
N SER A 191 -0.33 -3.26 -15.88
CA SER A 191 -1.04 -2.68 -17.02
C SER A 191 -0.04 -2.43 -18.17
N PRO A 192 -0.47 -2.44 -19.44
CA PRO A 192 0.40 -2.12 -20.58
C PRO A 192 1.12 -0.77 -20.43
N GLU A 193 0.55 0.13 -19.67
CA GLU A 193 1.12 1.45 -19.35
C GLU A 193 2.23 1.36 -18.30
N GLU A 194 2.05 0.51 -17.29
CA GLU A 194 3.08 0.20 -16.30
C GLU A 194 4.27 -0.54 -16.91
N GLU A 195 4.02 -1.46 -17.84
CA GLU A 195 5.10 -2.13 -18.57
C GLU A 195 5.92 -1.14 -19.40
N ARG A 196 5.26 -0.19 -20.09
CA ARG A 196 5.94 0.88 -20.83
C ARG A 196 6.73 1.80 -19.90
N ARG A 197 6.19 2.13 -18.74
CA ARG A 197 6.86 2.94 -17.72
C ARG A 197 8.08 2.21 -17.15
N ARG A 198 7.95 0.92 -16.85
CA ARG A 198 9.07 0.09 -16.38
C ARG A 198 10.16 -0.07 -17.42
N ALA A 199 9.79 -0.22 -18.72
CA ALA A 199 10.73 -0.29 -19.82
C ALA A 199 11.52 1.02 -19.98
N ARG A 200 10.85 2.19 -19.95
CA ARG A 200 11.52 3.49 -19.99
C ARG A 200 12.45 3.71 -18.79
N ALA A 201 12.00 3.37 -17.58
CA ALA A 201 12.83 3.50 -16.39
C ALA A 201 14.06 2.59 -16.43
N ARG A 202 13.95 1.41 -17.05
CA ARG A 202 15.08 0.51 -17.27
C ARG A 202 16.10 1.07 -18.26
N GLU A 203 15.62 1.60 -19.39
CA GLU A 203 16.47 2.26 -20.41
C GLU A 203 17.19 3.48 -19.84
N GLU A 204 16.52 4.31 -19.06
CA GLU A 204 17.10 5.46 -18.38
C GLU A 204 18.14 5.05 -17.34
N SER A 205 17.89 3.98 -16.59
CA SER A 205 18.85 3.41 -15.64
C SER A 205 20.11 2.91 -16.32
N GLU A 206 19.97 2.17 -17.41
CA GLU A 206 21.12 1.66 -18.21
C GLU A 206 21.95 2.82 -18.78
N ARG A 207 21.28 3.88 -19.25
CA ARG A 207 21.96 5.09 -19.72
C ARG A 207 22.75 5.77 -18.62
N LEU A 208 22.18 5.92 -17.44
CA LEU A 208 22.85 6.52 -16.27
C LEU A 208 24.01 5.65 -15.77
N GLU A 209 23.85 4.34 -15.77
CA GLU A 209 24.94 3.42 -15.43
C GLU A 209 26.13 3.55 -16.38
N ALA A 210 25.86 3.66 -17.68
CA ALA A 210 26.91 3.86 -18.67
C ALA A 210 27.64 5.21 -18.45
N LEU A 211 26.92 6.28 -18.15
CA LEU A 211 27.50 7.59 -17.83
C LEU A 211 28.34 7.54 -16.55
N PHE A 212 27.89 6.86 -15.49
CA PHE A 212 28.66 6.71 -14.26
C PHE A 212 29.90 5.83 -14.45
N ALA A 213 29.82 4.78 -15.27
CA ALA A 213 30.98 3.96 -15.61
C ALA A 213 32.05 4.77 -16.36
N GLU A 214 31.65 5.62 -17.31
CA GLU A 214 32.52 6.54 -18.01
C GLU A 214 33.15 7.57 -17.05
N PHE A 215 32.33 8.18 -16.16
CA PHE A 215 32.81 9.12 -15.16
C PHE A 215 33.81 8.46 -14.17
N ALA A 216 33.52 7.22 -13.73
CA ALA A 216 34.42 6.47 -12.85
C ALA A 216 35.74 6.11 -13.55
N CYS A 217 35.72 5.89 -14.85
CA CYS A 217 36.92 5.68 -15.67
C CYS A 217 37.76 6.98 -15.70
N HIS A 218 37.13 8.12 -15.98
CA HIS A 218 37.81 9.41 -16.00
C HIS A 218 38.35 9.81 -14.62
N ALA A 219 37.60 9.56 -13.55
CA ALA A 219 38.04 9.83 -12.18
C ALA A 219 39.31 9.01 -11.77
N ARG A 220 39.44 7.78 -12.30
CA ARG A 220 40.66 6.97 -12.10
C ARG A 220 41.85 7.53 -12.85
N HIS A 221 41.65 8.20 -13.97
CA HIS A 221 42.72 8.84 -14.76
C HIS A 221 42.94 10.31 -14.35
N ALA A 222 42.17 10.88 -13.44
CA ALA A 222 42.29 12.27 -12.96
C ALA A 222 43.57 12.56 -12.15
N THR A 223 44.45 11.57 -11.97
CA THR A 223 45.85 11.83 -11.57
C THR A 223 46.71 12.42 -12.72
N GLN A 224 46.14 12.47 -13.93
CA GLN A 224 46.74 13.12 -15.09
C GLN A 224 45.86 14.36 -15.44
N PRO A 225 46.27 15.57 -15.07
CA PRO A 225 45.48 16.79 -15.29
C PRO A 225 45.20 17.10 -16.75
N GLU A 226 45.90 16.46 -17.67
CA GLU A 226 45.76 16.61 -19.12
C GLU A 226 44.54 15.85 -19.71
N LEU A 227 43.92 14.96 -18.91
CA LEU A 227 42.79 14.11 -19.33
C LEU A 227 41.49 14.43 -18.56
N ALA A 228 41.45 15.53 -17.80
CA ALA A 228 40.22 15.92 -17.12
C ALA A 228 39.14 16.25 -18.17
N PRO A 229 38.01 15.55 -18.21
CA PRO A 229 36.95 15.89 -19.16
C PRO A 229 36.49 17.33 -18.91
N ASP A 230 36.23 18.04 -20.00
CA ASP A 230 35.65 19.38 -19.90
C ASP A 230 34.31 19.27 -19.18
N VAL A 231 34.23 19.92 -18.03
CA VAL A 231 33.02 19.96 -17.19
C VAL A 231 31.81 20.48 -17.96
N ALA A 232 32.06 21.38 -18.97
CA ALA A 232 31.02 21.89 -19.84
C ALA A 232 30.45 20.79 -20.76
N GLU A 233 31.30 19.90 -21.30
CA GLU A 233 30.87 18.79 -22.14
C GLU A 233 30.05 17.76 -21.31
N LEU A 234 30.48 17.48 -20.09
CA LEU A 234 29.73 16.63 -19.18
C LEU A 234 28.36 17.20 -18.79
N ARG A 235 28.27 18.50 -18.55
CA ARG A 235 26.99 19.18 -18.29
C ARG A 235 26.07 19.13 -19.49
N ALA A 236 26.58 19.37 -20.70
CA ALA A 236 25.80 19.29 -21.92
C ALA A 236 25.25 17.87 -22.16
N ARG A 237 26.04 16.82 -21.87
CA ARG A 237 25.62 15.43 -22.00
C ARG A 237 24.58 14.99 -20.93
N LEU A 238 24.63 15.61 -19.76
CA LEU A 238 23.67 15.38 -18.66
C LEU A 238 22.39 16.23 -18.80
N GLY A 239 22.33 17.15 -19.77
CA GLY A 239 21.18 18.03 -19.98
C GLY A 239 21.00 19.08 -18.87
N MET A 240 22.11 19.46 -18.19
CA MET A 240 22.13 20.46 -17.10
C MET A 240 22.60 21.83 -17.63
#